data_84ed36890d19e8532a7f8c82b96bdda1
#
_entry.id   84ed36890d19e8532a7f8c82b96bdda1
#
_cell.length_a   1.000
_cell.length_b   1.000
_cell.length_c   1.000
_cell.angle_alpha   90.00
_cell.angle_beta   90.00
_cell.angle_gamma   90.00
#
_symmetry.space_group_name_H-M   'P 1'
#
loop_
_entity.id
_entity.type
_entity.pdbx_description
1 polymer ?
#
loop_
_entity_poly.entity_id
_entity_poly.type
_entity_poly.pdbx_seq_one_letter_code
_entity_poly.pdbx_strand_id
1 'polypeptide(L)'
;MSTVARPTPPQSTATPHILDNAAWAALTGPHAHLAERVGSAARYPLDVSPFTALADPADPRAWDDLAALVGPGTVTPVTGAKSAPQGWETVQHGQGVQLVDTALRAEPAPEAVRLGPGDVPEILDLIALTEPGPFLPRTVELGTYLGIRHRGRLIALAGERSEMGVPPAGGWGRLRPPGWTEISAVCTAPDHRGKGLATRLVRAIAAGIRERGDTPFLHASATNTGAIRLYESIGFTLRRRSDFLLVRTPGAEQEQTA
;
A
#
# COMPACT_ATOMS: atom_id res chain seq x y z
N MET A 1 -32.61 -19.73 -40.82
CA MET A 1 -32.02 -18.46 -40.33
C MET A 1 -30.83 -18.82 -39.45
N SER A 2 -29.61 -18.73 -40.02
CA SER A 2 -28.35 -19.05 -39.26
C SER A 2 -27.93 -17.84 -38.47
N THR A 3 -27.89 -18.00 -37.14
CA THR A 3 -27.36 -16.96 -36.22
C THR A 3 -25.82 -17.02 -36.26
N VAL A 4 -25.22 -16.03 -36.88
CA VAL A 4 -23.76 -15.87 -36.88
C VAL A 4 -23.32 -15.38 -35.49
N ALA A 5 -22.57 -16.20 -34.78
CA ALA A 5 -21.96 -15.83 -33.51
C ALA A 5 -20.97 -14.68 -33.70
N ARG A 6 -21.13 -13.60 -32.95
CA ARG A 6 -20.18 -12.48 -32.90
C ARG A 6 -18.83 -12.96 -32.30
N PRO A 7 -17.70 -12.67 -32.93
CA PRO A 7 -16.43 -13.02 -32.35
C PRO A 7 -16.20 -12.22 -31.06
N THR A 8 -15.76 -12.90 -30.01
CA THR A 8 -15.31 -12.30 -28.74
C THR A 8 -14.08 -11.45 -29.03
N PRO A 9 -14.01 -10.20 -28.58
CA PRO A 9 -12.83 -9.38 -28.79
C PRO A 9 -11.61 -10.02 -28.10
N PRO A 10 -10.41 -9.94 -28.70
CA PRO A 10 -9.19 -10.49 -28.13
C PRO A 10 -8.93 -9.84 -26.75
N GLN A 11 -8.70 -10.66 -25.73
CA GLN A 11 -8.25 -10.21 -24.44
C GLN A 11 -6.88 -9.57 -24.63
N SER A 12 -6.73 -8.30 -24.24
CA SER A 12 -5.48 -7.57 -24.28
C SER A 12 -4.43 -8.33 -23.46
N THR A 13 -3.41 -8.86 -24.13
CA THR A 13 -2.24 -9.50 -23.51
C THR A 13 -1.21 -8.45 -23.04
N ALA A 14 -1.66 -7.37 -22.41
CA ALA A 14 -0.75 -6.42 -21.82
C ALA A 14 0.03 -7.11 -20.69
N THR A 15 1.35 -7.04 -20.75
CA THR A 15 2.23 -7.55 -19.68
C THR A 15 1.78 -6.94 -18.34
N PRO A 16 1.56 -7.75 -17.30
CA PRO A 16 1.17 -7.24 -15.99
C PRO A 16 2.17 -6.19 -15.49
N HIS A 17 1.66 -5.05 -15.04
CA HIS A 17 2.51 -4.01 -14.48
C HIS A 17 2.79 -4.33 -13.00
N ILE A 18 4.00 -4.05 -12.52
CA ILE A 18 4.41 -4.35 -11.14
C ILE A 18 3.46 -3.76 -10.08
N LEU A 19 2.89 -2.59 -10.36
CA LEU A 19 1.90 -1.93 -9.51
C LEU A 19 0.51 -2.60 -9.54
N ASP A 20 0.28 -3.60 -10.39
CA ASP A 20 -0.98 -4.33 -10.38
C ASP A 20 -1.12 -5.21 -9.14
N ASN A 21 0.01 -5.60 -8.56
CA ASN A 21 0.09 -6.31 -7.28
C ASN A 21 1.24 -5.76 -6.44
N ALA A 22 1.13 -4.49 -6.04
CA ALA A 22 2.16 -3.73 -5.37
C ALA A 22 2.62 -4.38 -4.05
N ALA A 23 1.67 -4.89 -3.25
CA ALA A 23 1.98 -5.52 -1.97
C ALA A 23 2.78 -6.82 -2.15
N TRP A 24 2.41 -7.66 -3.13
CA TRP A 24 3.19 -8.87 -3.46
C TRP A 24 4.58 -8.52 -3.95
N ALA A 25 4.69 -7.54 -4.86
CA ALA A 25 5.97 -7.09 -5.39
C ALA A 25 6.91 -6.56 -4.30
N ALA A 26 6.37 -5.83 -3.31
CA ALA A 26 7.14 -5.37 -2.16
C ALA A 26 7.61 -6.55 -1.28
N LEU A 27 6.70 -7.45 -0.89
CA LEU A 27 6.97 -8.60 -0.01
C LEU A 27 7.86 -9.68 -0.65
N THR A 28 7.97 -9.72 -1.97
CA THR A 28 8.86 -10.64 -2.70
C THR A 28 10.11 -9.96 -3.27
N GLY A 29 10.21 -8.66 -3.08
CA GLY A 29 11.31 -7.82 -3.51
C GLY A 29 12.00 -7.12 -2.33
N PRO A 30 11.94 -5.76 -2.24
CA PRO A 30 12.68 -5.00 -1.24
C PRO A 30 12.36 -5.35 0.21
N HIS A 31 11.12 -5.72 0.50
CA HIS A 31 10.66 -6.09 1.85
C HIS A 31 10.68 -7.60 2.11
N ALA A 32 11.34 -8.40 1.27
CA ALA A 32 11.41 -9.86 1.45
C ALA A 32 12.00 -10.26 2.82
N HIS A 33 12.86 -9.41 3.39
CA HIS A 33 13.46 -9.60 4.73
C HIS A 33 12.45 -9.41 5.88
N LEU A 34 11.31 -8.76 5.63
CA LEU A 34 10.20 -8.58 6.58
C LEU A 34 9.06 -9.57 6.30
N ALA A 35 9.11 -10.29 5.18
CA ALA A 35 7.99 -11.10 4.74
C ALA A 35 7.89 -12.45 5.47
N GLU A 36 6.72 -12.75 6.01
CA GLU A 36 6.31 -14.10 6.36
C GLU A 36 5.59 -14.69 5.14
N ARG A 37 5.94 -15.93 4.73
CA ARG A 37 5.42 -16.53 3.49
C ARG A 37 5.06 -17.99 3.64
N VAL A 38 3.95 -18.37 2.97
CA VAL A 38 3.59 -19.77 2.69
C VAL A 38 3.19 -19.81 1.21
N GLY A 39 3.89 -20.58 0.40
CA GLY A 39 3.61 -20.73 -1.04
C GLY A 39 3.44 -19.42 -1.76
N SER A 40 2.24 -19.19 -2.25
CA SER A 40 1.79 -18.00 -3.02
C SER A 40 1.14 -16.92 -2.15
N ALA A 41 1.24 -17.00 -0.83
CA ALA A 41 0.77 -15.99 0.10
C ALA A 41 1.93 -15.37 0.89
N ALA A 42 1.83 -14.08 1.19
CA ALA A 42 2.80 -13.35 1.99
C ALA A 42 2.12 -12.28 2.86
N ARG A 43 2.73 -11.98 4.02
CA ARG A 43 2.29 -10.86 4.88
C ARG A 43 3.49 -10.18 5.55
N TYR A 44 3.25 -9.01 6.07
CA TYR A 44 4.15 -8.37 7.04
C TYR A 44 3.90 -8.92 8.44
N PRO A 45 4.88 -8.79 9.37
CA PRO A 45 4.62 -8.91 10.79
C PRO A 45 3.51 -7.95 11.21
N LEU A 46 2.61 -8.38 12.09
CA LEU A 46 1.39 -7.64 12.42
C LEU A 46 1.64 -6.28 13.09
N ASP A 47 2.83 -6.05 13.65
CA ASP A 47 3.26 -4.78 14.23
C ASP A 47 3.93 -3.84 13.22
N VAL A 48 4.22 -4.33 12.00
CA VAL A 48 4.77 -3.54 10.89
C VAL A 48 3.67 -3.06 9.95
N SER A 49 2.82 -4.00 9.47
CA SER A 49 1.73 -3.68 8.53
C SER A 49 0.66 -4.76 8.55
N PRO A 50 -0.64 -4.42 8.46
CA PRO A 50 -1.70 -5.42 8.44
C PRO A 50 -1.86 -6.13 7.08
N PHE A 51 -1.19 -5.65 6.03
CA PHE A 51 -1.46 -6.10 4.66
C PHE A 51 -0.93 -7.49 4.38
N THR A 52 -1.77 -8.29 3.71
CA THR A 52 -1.43 -9.55 3.08
C THR A 52 -1.48 -9.42 1.56
N ALA A 53 -0.75 -10.28 0.88
CA ALA A 53 -0.74 -10.35 -0.57
C ALA A 53 -0.75 -11.79 -1.05
N LEU A 54 -1.44 -12.02 -2.16
CA LEU A 54 -1.44 -13.26 -2.93
C LEU A 54 -0.66 -13.03 -4.23
N ALA A 55 0.10 -14.02 -4.67
CA ALA A 55 0.79 -13.96 -5.96
C ALA A 55 -0.20 -13.74 -7.12
N ASP A 56 -1.29 -14.49 -7.08
CA ASP A 56 -2.45 -14.35 -7.96
C ASP A 56 -3.74 -14.59 -7.17
N PRO A 57 -4.55 -13.57 -6.92
CA PRO A 57 -5.84 -13.74 -6.24
C PRO A 57 -6.87 -14.59 -7.01
N ALA A 58 -6.63 -14.89 -8.29
CA ALA A 58 -7.47 -15.77 -9.08
C ALA A 58 -7.11 -17.27 -8.91
N ASP A 59 -5.92 -17.58 -8.38
CA ASP A 59 -5.52 -18.97 -8.09
C ASP A 59 -6.10 -19.41 -6.73
N PRO A 60 -7.01 -20.42 -6.68
CA PRO A 60 -7.54 -20.91 -5.41
C PRO A 60 -6.46 -21.38 -4.41
N ARG A 61 -5.35 -21.94 -4.91
CA ARG A 61 -4.25 -22.42 -4.05
C ARG A 61 -3.59 -21.29 -3.27
N ALA A 62 -3.56 -20.08 -3.82
CA ALA A 62 -3.03 -18.92 -3.11
C ALA A 62 -3.87 -18.57 -1.87
N TRP A 63 -5.17 -18.86 -1.89
CA TRP A 63 -6.05 -18.68 -0.74
C TRP A 63 -5.85 -19.78 0.31
N ASP A 64 -5.56 -21.01 -0.10
CA ASP A 64 -5.18 -22.10 0.83
C ASP A 64 -3.86 -21.76 1.52
N ASP A 65 -2.88 -21.25 0.77
CA ASP A 65 -1.61 -20.75 1.31
C ASP A 65 -1.83 -19.59 2.30
N LEU A 66 -2.78 -18.69 2.00
CA LEU A 66 -3.12 -17.59 2.91
C LEU A 66 -3.77 -18.12 4.20
N ALA A 67 -4.68 -19.07 4.10
CA ALA A 67 -5.28 -19.69 5.29
C ALA A 67 -4.23 -20.35 6.18
N ALA A 68 -3.28 -21.07 5.57
CA ALA A 68 -2.15 -21.68 6.29
C ALA A 68 -1.22 -20.62 6.93
N LEU A 69 -1.03 -19.47 6.25
CA LEU A 69 -0.15 -18.40 6.74
C LEU A 69 -0.73 -17.65 7.94
N VAL A 70 -2.03 -17.36 7.92
CA VAL A 70 -2.65 -16.49 8.94
C VAL A 70 -3.41 -17.25 10.02
N GLY A 71 -3.73 -18.52 9.77
CA GLY A 71 -4.47 -19.40 10.68
C GLY A 71 -6.00 -19.31 10.53
N PRO A 72 -6.74 -20.27 11.10
CA PRO A 72 -8.19 -20.38 10.98
C PRO A 72 -8.92 -19.26 11.72
N GLY A 73 -10.09 -18.83 11.21
CA GLY A 73 -10.94 -17.79 11.81
C GLY A 73 -10.33 -16.40 11.85
N THR A 74 -9.15 -16.20 11.26
CA THR A 74 -8.42 -14.92 11.28
C THR A 74 -8.98 -13.93 10.27
N VAL A 75 -9.15 -12.69 10.70
CA VAL A 75 -9.55 -11.59 9.81
C VAL A 75 -8.30 -10.91 9.25
N THR A 76 -8.20 -10.83 7.92
CA THR A 76 -7.03 -10.26 7.23
C THR A 76 -7.43 -9.46 5.99
N PRO A 77 -6.76 -8.33 5.68
CA PRO A 77 -6.99 -7.60 4.45
C PRO A 77 -6.24 -8.25 3.27
N VAL A 78 -6.94 -8.41 2.15
CA VAL A 78 -6.37 -8.90 0.88
C VAL A 78 -6.54 -7.82 -0.19
N THR A 79 -5.45 -7.42 -0.82
CA THR A 79 -5.46 -6.42 -1.89
C THR A 79 -5.54 -7.07 -3.26
N GLY A 80 -6.27 -6.44 -4.21
CA GLY A 80 -6.37 -6.90 -5.60
C GLY A 80 -7.36 -8.02 -5.86
N ALA A 81 -7.96 -8.62 -4.83
CA ALA A 81 -9.01 -9.62 -4.98
C ALA A 81 -10.39 -8.94 -5.13
N LYS A 82 -11.19 -9.40 -6.09
CA LYS A 82 -12.57 -8.92 -6.31
C LYS A 82 -13.58 -9.64 -5.43
N SER A 83 -13.32 -10.89 -5.11
CA SER A 83 -14.16 -11.74 -4.26
C SER A 83 -13.27 -12.77 -3.55
N ALA A 84 -13.70 -13.21 -2.39
CA ALA A 84 -13.12 -14.36 -1.71
C ALA A 84 -13.71 -15.66 -2.29
N PRO A 85 -12.98 -16.80 -2.22
CA PRO A 85 -13.50 -18.09 -2.65
C PRO A 85 -14.53 -18.64 -1.66
N GLN A 86 -15.19 -19.73 -2.07
CA GLN A 86 -16.17 -20.43 -1.21
C GLN A 86 -15.50 -20.85 0.12
N GLY A 87 -16.25 -20.73 1.21
CA GLY A 87 -15.78 -21.04 2.56
C GLY A 87 -15.14 -19.86 3.29
N TRP A 88 -14.80 -18.77 2.59
CA TRP A 88 -14.32 -17.53 3.18
C TRP A 88 -15.46 -16.54 3.42
N GLU A 89 -15.42 -15.84 4.54
CA GLU A 89 -16.36 -14.74 4.83
C GLU A 89 -15.77 -13.43 4.36
N THR A 90 -16.49 -12.67 3.55
CA THR A 90 -16.14 -11.27 3.25
C THR A 90 -16.70 -10.37 4.35
N VAL A 91 -15.83 -9.90 5.25
CA VAL A 91 -16.19 -9.00 6.36
C VAL A 91 -16.42 -7.58 5.86
N GLN A 92 -15.59 -7.13 4.91
CA GLN A 92 -15.71 -5.82 4.29
C GLN A 92 -15.17 -5.86 2.86
N HIS A 93 -15.84 -5.12 1.96
CA HIS A 93 -15.36 -4.84 0.62
C HIS A 93 -15.22 -3.33 0.44
N GLY A 94 -14.06 -2.89 -0.03
CA GLY A 94 -13.78 -1.50 -0.30
C GLY A 94 -13.14 -1.29 -1.66
N GLN A 95 -13.19 -0.05 -2.13
CA GLN A 95 -12.52 0.36 -3.36
C GLN A 95 -11.45 1.41 -3.07
N GLY A 96 -10.30 1.23 -3.70
CA GLY A 96 -9.19 2.16 -3.70
C GLY A 96 -8.92 2.73 -5.08
N VAL A 97 -8.19 3.82 -5.09
CA VAL A 97 -7.57 4.40 -6.29
C VAL A 97 -6.07 4.35 -6.13
N GLN A 98 -5.37 4.01 -7.20
CA GLN A 98 -3.93 4.07 -7.30
C GLN A 98 -3.58 5.24 -8.23
N LEU A 99 -2.82 6.19 -7.70
CA LEU A 99 -2.34 7.33 -8.44
C LEU A 99 -0.82 7.28 -8.58
N VAL A 100 -0.31 7.66 -9.74
CA VAL A 100 1.12 7.68 -10.07
C VAL A 100 1.57 9.10 -10.36
N ASP A 101 2.81 9.38 -10.01
CA ASP A 101 3.45 10.65 -10.35
C ASP A 101 3.66 10.78 -11.86
N THR A 102 3.10 11.85 -12.45
CA THR A 102 3.28 12.18 -13.86
C THR A 102 3.79 13.61 -14.06
N ALA A 103 3.50 14.52 -13.14
CA ALA A 103 3.86 15.92 -13.24
C ALA A 103 4.08 16.58 -11.88
N LEU A 104 4.31 15.80 -10.82
CA LEU A 104 4.52 16.31 -9.48
C LEU A 104 5.78 17.19 -9.43
N ARG A 105 5.67 18.37 -8.89
CA ARG A 105 6.82 19.20 -8.54
C ARG A 105 7.36 18.74 -7.20
N ALA A 106 8.34 17.82 -7.25
CA ALA A 106 9.07 17.40 -6.06
C ALA A 106 9.99 18.53 -5.60
N GLU A 107 9.90 18.90 -4.33
CA GLU A 107 10.72 19.96 -3.74
C GLU A 107 10.90 19.71 -2.24
N PRO A 108 12.09 20.02 -1.66
CA PRO A 108 12.32 19.87 -0.22
C PRO A 108 11.37 20.73 0.60
N ALA A 109 11.11 20.31 1.84
CA ALA A 109 10.41 21.10 2.86
C ALA A 109 11.38 21.35 4.03
N PRO A 110 12.06 22.50 4.08
CA PRO A 110 13.09 22.77 5.10
C PRO A 110 12.59 22.71 6.55
N GLU A 111 11.30 22.95 6.75
CA GLU A 111 10.64 22.87 8.06
C GLU A 111 10.28 21.43 8.47
N ALA A 112 10.34 20.48 7.54
CA ALA A 112 10.05 19.08 7.84
C ALA A 112 11.23 18.41 8.53
N VAL A 113 10.93 17.63 9.54
CA VAL A 113 11.93 16.83 10.26
C VAL A 113 11.76 15.35 9.93
N ARG A 114 12.87 14.62 9.83
CA ARG A 114 12.83 13.18 9.71
C ARG A 114 12.41 12.57 11.04
N LEU A 115 11.39 11.70 10.99
CA LEU A 115 10.89 10.99 12.14
C LEU A 115 11.51 9.59 12.21
N GLY A 116 11.67 9.09 13.43
CA GLY A 116 12.27 7.79 13.70
C GLY A 116 11.55 7.02 14.81
N PRO A 117 12.13 5.92 15.30
CA PRO A 117 11.50 5.08 16.33
C PRO A 117 11.11 5.83 17.60
N GLY A 118 11.89 6.85 18.00
CA GLY A 118 11.59 7.69 19.17
C GLY A 118 10.33 8.57 19.02
N ASP A 119 9.90 8.84 17.78
CA ASP A 119 8.72 9.66 17.50
C ASP A 119 7.44 8.83 17.37
N VAL A 120 7.52 7.50 17.38
CA VAL A 120 6.38 6.58 17.16
C VAL A 120 5.19 6.86 18.08
N PRO A 121 5.35 7.10 19.39
CA PRO A 121 4.22 7.44 20.25
C PRO A 121 3.43 8.66 19.76
N GLU A 122 4.13 9.74 19.36
CA GLU A 122 3.49 10.96 18.87
C GLU A 122 2.91 10.78 17.47
N ILE A 123 3.52 9.95 16.63
CA ILE A 123 2.94 9.55 15.35
C ILE A 123 1.61 8.84 15.56
N LEU A 124 1.57 7.85 16.47
CA LEU A 124 0.34 7.09 16.76
C LEU A 124 -0.77 8.00 17.29
N ASP A 125 -0.46 9.00 18.12
CA ASP A 125 -1.43 10.00 18.58
C ASP A 125 -2.02 10.80 17.39
N LEU A 126 -1.17 11.23 16.46
CA LEU A 126 -1.63 11.95 15.26
C LEU A 126 -2.44 11.05 14.33
N ILE A 127 -2.05 9.79 14.16
CA ILE A 127 -2.78 8.79 13.36
C ILE A 127 -4.16 8.52 13.97
N ALA A 128 -4.25 8.33 15.28
CA ALA A 128 -5.52 8.14 15.96
C ALA A 128 -6.48 9.35 15.82
N LEU A 129 -5.92 10.56 15.80
CA LEU A 129 -6.69 11.80 15.61
C LEU A 129 -7.18 12.00 14.16
N THR A 130 -6.45 11.48 13.17
CA THR A 130 -6.67 11.84 11.75
C THR A 130 -7.13 10.67 10.88
N GLU A 131 -6.98 9.44 11.33
CA GLU A 131 -7.39 8.18 10.69
C GLU A 131 -7.01 8.08 9.19
N PRO A 132 -5.74 8.34 8.80
CA PRO A 132 -5.33 8.34 7.40
C PRO A 132 -5.22 6.92 6.81
N GLY A 133 -5.26 5.91 7.65
CA GLY A 133 -5.04 4.50 7.34
C GLY A 133 -4.12 3.85 8.38
N PRO A 134 -3.82 2.55 8.23
CA PRO A 134 -3.07 1.83 9.25
C PRO A 134 -1.63 2.34 9.36
N PHE A 135 -1.23 2.62 10.59
CA PHE A 135 0.14 2.86 11.03
C PHE A 135 0.31 2.14 12.37
N LEU A 136 1.32 1.29 12.49
CA LEU A 136 1.57 0.39 13.60
C LEU A 136 2.92 0.72 14.23
N PRO A 137 3.26 0.20 15.42
CA PRO A 137 4.47 0.60 16.13
C PRO A 137 5.78 0.48 15.34
N ARG A 138 5.87 -0.50 14.42
CA ARG A 138 7.05 -0.72 13.58
C ARG A 138 6.87 -0.29 12.12
N THR A 139 5.75 0.35 11.76
CA THR A 139 5.53 0.85 10.39
C THR A 139 6.64 1.81 9.93
N VAL A 140 7.26 2.52 10.87
CA VAL A 140 8.39 3.43 10.59
C VAL A 140 9.60 2.72 9.95
N GLU A 141 9.68 1.39 10.04
CA GLU A 141 10.75 0.58 9.41
C GLU A 141 10.57 0.42 7.89
N LEU A 142 9.38 0.76 7.35
CA LEU A 142 9.08 0.59 5.93
C LEU A 142 9.68 1.68 5.03
N GLY A 143 10.21 2.77 5.58
CA GLY A 143 10.81 3.82 4.78
C GLY A 143 11.02 5.14 5.51
N THR A 144 11.18 6.23 4.78
CA THR A 144 11.36 7.57 5.33
C THR A 144 10.04 8.19 5.74
N TYR A 145 9.98 8.73 6.95
CA TYR A 145 8.85 9.51 7.45
C TYR A 145 9.27 10.94 7.75
N LEU A 146 8.50 11.91 7.26
CA LEU A 146 8.69 13.33 7.49
C LEU A 146 7.51 13.91 8.25
N GLY A 147 7.79 14.75 9.23
CA GLY A 147 6.78 15.44 10.02
C GLY A 147 7.00 16.93 10.08
N ILE A 148 5.93 17.70 10.25
CA ILE A 148 6.00 19.13 10.58
C ILE A 148 5.50 19.31 12.00
N ARG A 149 6.27 20.09 12.80
CA ARG A 149 5.95 20.38 14.19
C ARG A 149 5.49 21.82 14.36
N HIS A 150 4.58 22.04 15.27
CA HIS A 150 4.18 23.37 15.71
C HIS A 150 4.16 23.43 17.25
N ARG A 151 4.92 24.35 17.83
CA ARG A 151 5.10 24.45 19.29
C ARG A 151 5.51 23.10 19.93
N GLY A 152 6.42 22.38 19.29
CA GLY A 152 6.92 21.09 19.75
C GLY A 152 6.04 19.88 19.38
N ARG A 153 4.77 20.05 19.00
CA ARG A 153 3.84 18.95 18.67
C ARG A 153 3.87 18.60 17.17
N LEU A 154 3.78 17.33 16.85
CA LEU A 154 3.61 16.84 15.48
C LEU A 154 2.20 17.18 14.99
N ILE A 155 2.12 17.94 13.89
CA ILE A 155 0.84 18.42 13.33
C ILE A 155 0.56 17.92 11.92
N ALA A 156 1.57 17.40 11.23
CA ALA A 156 1.41 16.79 9.92
C ALA A 156 2.48 15.73 9.72
N LEU A 157 2.14 14.70 8.95
CA LEU A 157 2.96 13.53 8.65
C LEU A 157 2.78 13.14 7.18
N ALA A 158 3.84 12.67 6.55
CA ALA A 158 3.82 11.83 5.35
C ALA A 158 5.02 10.90 5.40
N GLY A 159 4.91 9.72 4.78
CA GLY A 159 6.01 8.77 4.76
C GLY A 159 5.96 7.83 3.57
N GLU A 160 6.90 6.92 3.53
CA GLU A 160 7.03 5.86 2.54
C GLU A 160 6.56 4.54 3.15
N ARG A 161 5.90 3.69 2.36
CA ARG A 161 5.42 2.39 2.84
C ARG A 161 5.95 1.21 2.07
N SER A 162 6.33 1.37 0.83
CA SER A 162 6.78 0.27 -0.01
C SER A 162 7.80 0.76 -1.02
N GLU A 163 9.05 0.40 -0.83
CA GLU A 163 10.04 0.48 -1.89
C GLU A 163 9.89 -0.74 -2.80
N MET A 164 9.57 -0.53 -4.06
CA MET A 164 9.53 -1.59 -5.06
C MET A 164 10.71 -1.46 -6.00
N GLY A 165 11.77 -2.15 -5.65
CA GLY A 165 12.92 -2.35 -6.51
C GLY A 165 14.17 -1.59 -6.15
N VAL A 166 14.98 -2.06 -5.25
CA VAL A 166 16.45 -2.20 -5.25
C VAL A 166 16.87 -2.84 -3.93
N PRO A 167 17.55 -3.98 -3.89
CA PRO A 167 18.29 -4.42 -2.71
C PRO A 167 19.45 -3.44 -2.44
N PRO A 168 19.86 -3.28 -1.17
CA PRO A 168 21.02 -2.47 -0.82
C PRO A 168 22.26 -2.93 -1.58
N ALA A 169 23.17 -1.99 -1.83
CA ALA A 169 24.38 -2.13 -2.62
C ALA A 169 25.16 -3.42 -2.34
N GLY A 170 25.27 -4.26 -3.35
CA GLY A 170 26.06 -5.49 -3.31
C GLY A 170 25.81 -6.38 -4.55
N GLY A 171 26.14 -5.90 -5.73
CA GLY A 171 26.32 -6.74 -6.91
C GLY A 171 25.08 -7.01 -7.78
N TRP A 172 25.21 -6.62 -8.98
CA TRP A 172 24.72 -6.94 -10.32
C TRP A 172 24.24 -5.71 -11.10
N GLY A 173 24.98 -5.45 -12.14
CA GLY A 173 25.00 -4.39 -13.15
C GLY A 173 23.73 -3.64 -13.51
N ARG A 174 23.89 -2.41 -13.65
CA ARG A 174 23.47 -1.30 -14.51
C ARG A 174 22.38 -1.49 -15.58
N LEU A 175 21.29 -2.22 -15.37
CA LEU A 175 20.10 -2.17 -16.23
C LEU A 175 18.88 -2.61 -15.42
N ARG A 176 18.39 -1.73 -14.54
CA ARG A 176 17.11 -1.95 -13.84
C ARG A 176 16.13 -0.87 -14.25
N PRO A 177 14.86 -1.23 -14.55
CA PRO A 177 13.82 -0.22 -14.66
C PRO A 177 13.75 0.54 -13.32
N PRO A 178 13.48 1.84 -13.33
CA PRO A 178 13.32 2.62 -12.11
C PRO A 178 12.27 1.96 -11.22
N GLY A 179 12.55 1.85 -9.92
CA GLY A 179 11.65 1.30 -8.93
C GLY A 179 10.45 2.21 -8.68
N TRP A 180 9.56 1.75 -7.85
CA TRP A 180 8.37 2.49 -7.42
C TRP A 180 8.34 2.53 -5.90
N THR A 181 8.12 3.72 -5.33
CA THR A 181 7.96 3.88 -3.88
C THR A 181 6.61 4.50 -3.55
N GLU A 182 5.88 3.88 -2.63
CA GLU A 182 4.56 4.34 -2.21
C GLU A 182 4.66 5.45 -1.16
N ILE A 183 4.00 6.59 -1.41
CA ILE A 183 3.76 7.62 -0.42
C ILE A 183 2.53 7.24 0.40
N SER A 184 2.66 7.25 1.72
CA SER A 184 1.64 6.78 2.66
C SER A 184 1.55 7.64 3.91
N ALA A 185 0.60 7.34 4.80
CA ALA A 185 0.39 8.00 6.08
C ALA A 185 0.25 9.53 6.00
N VAL A 186 -0.23 10.05 4.87
CA VAL A 186 -0.38 11.49 4.66
C VAL A 186 -1.53 12.00 5.52
N CYS A 187 -1.21 12.80 6.52
CA CYS A 187 -2.23 13.37 7.40
C CYS A 187 -1.84 14.74 7.95
N THR A 188 -2.85 15.48 8.40
CA THR A 188 -2.70 16.79 9.04
C THR A 188 -3.74 16.93 10.14
N ALA A 189 -3.30 17.33 11.31
CA ALA A 189 -4.18 17.62 12.46
C ALA A 189 -5.28 18.59 12.06
N PRO A 190 -6.55 18.39 12.51
CA PRO A 190 -7.71 19.17 12.08
C PRO A 190 -7.50 20.68 12.11
N ASP A 191 -6.98 21.21 13.22
CA ASP A 191 -6.75 22.65 13.43
C ASP A 191 -5.64 23.26 12.53
N HIS A 192 -4.91 22.40 11.82
CA HIS A 192 -3.82 22.78 10.93
C HIS A 192 -4.10 22.48 9.45
N ARG A 193 -5.29 21.98 9.12
CA ARG A 193 -5.73 21.74 7.73
C ARG A 193 -5.87 23.06 6.94
N GLY A 194 -5.88 22.97 5.61
CA GLY A 194 -6.00 24.14 4.73
C GLY A 194 -4.75 25.01 4.59
N LYS A 195 -3.63 24.64 5.27
CA LYS A 195 -2.36 25.41 5.26
C LYS A 195 -1.31 24.81 4.30
N GLY A 196 -1.67 23.87 3.46
CA GLY A 196 -0.78 23.22 2.48
C GLY A 196 0.26 22.26 3.05
N LEU A 197 0.16 21.85 4.34
CA LEU A 197 1.15 21.01 5.00
C LEU A 197 1.30 19.64 4.31
N ALA A 198 0.18 18.98 3.99
CA ALA A 198 0.18 17.71 3.27
C ALA A 198 0.87 17.83 1.91
N THR A 199 0.58 18.88 1.15
CA THR A 199 1.24 19.14 -0.16
C THR A 199 2.75 19.24 -0.01
N ARG A 200 3.22 20.01 0.96
CA ARG A 200 4.67 20.20 1.20
C ARG A 200 5.36 18.90 1.59
N LEU A 201 4.75 18.13 2.48
CA LEU A 201 5.30 16.83 2.89
C LEU A 201 5.30 15.80 1.76
N VAL A 202 4.22 15.71 0.97
CA VAL A 202 4.15 14.81 -0.20
C VAL A 202 5.25 15.16 -1.21
N ARG A 203 5.46 16.45 -1.50
CA ARG A 203 6.53 16.91 -2.40
C ARG A 203 7.91 16.60 -1.86
N ALA A 204 8.14 16.75 -0.56
CA ALA A 204 9.42 16.47 0.08
C ALA A 204 9.72 14.96 0.09
N ILE A 205 8.76 14.12 0.41
CA ILE A 205 8.89 12.65 0.29
C ILE A 205 9.20 12.27 -1.16
N ALA A 206 8.46 12.83 -2.12
CA ALA A 206 8.68 12.55 -3.53
C ALA A 206 10.07 13.02 -4.02
N ALA A 207 10.63 14.09 -3.47
CA ALA A 207 12.00 14.51 -3.78
C ALA A 207 13.01 13.42 -3.37
N GLY A 208 12.93 12.90 -2.14
CA GLY A 208 13.79 11.81 -1.69
C GLY A 208 13.59 10.51 -2.48
N ILE A 209 12.35 10.18 -2.87
CA ILE A 209 12.05 9.03 -3.73
C ILE A 209 12.76 9.17 -5.09
N ARG A 210 12.63 10.33 -5.74
CA ARG A 210 13.25 10.58 -7.05
C ARG A 210 14.78 10.64 -7.01
N GLU A 211 15.36 11.14 -5.92
CA GLU A 211 16.82 11.12 -5.72
C GLU A 211 17.39 9.69 -5.73
N ARG A 212 16.62 8.71 -5.30
CA ARG A 212 16.98 7.28 -5.36
C ARG A 212 16.70 6.63 -6.72
N GLY A 213 16.10 7.36 -7.66
CA GLY A 213 15.74 6.87 -8.99
C GLY A 213 14.38 6.17 -9.07
N ASP A 214 13.56 6.25 -8.03
CA ASP A 214 12.23 5.68 -7.97
C ASP A 214 11.15 6.65 -8.43
N THR A 215 10.00 6.10 -8.81
CA THR A 215 8.81 6.87 -9.18
C THR A 215 7.81 6.83 -8.03
N PRO A 216 7.36 8.00 -7.52
CA PRO A 216 6.34 8.06 -6.50
C PRO A 216 4.97 7.56 -6.99
N PHE A 217 4.30 6.80 -6.16
CA PHE A 217 2.88 6.48 -6.32
C PHE A 217 2.18 6.48 -4.97
N LEU A 218 0.86 6.40 -4.95
CA LEU A 218 0.09 6.32 -3.72
C LEU A 218 -1.26 5.65 -3.95
N HIS A 219 -1.84 5.19 -2.84
CA HIS A 219 -3.23 4.74 -2.81
C HIS A 219 -4.08 5.66 -1.93
N ALA A 220 -5.35 5.76 -2.27
CA ALA A 220 -6.36 6.40 -1.44
C ALA A 220 -7.68 5.61 -1.50
N SER A 221 -8.51 5.73 -0.47
CA SER A 221 -9.89 5.24 -0.58
C SER A 221 -10.61 5.96 -1.72
N ALA A 222 -11.37 5.23 -2.53
CA ALA A 222 -12.15 5.82 -3.63
C ALA A 222 -13.20 6.83 -3.11
N THR A 223 -13.57 6.75 -1.84
CA THR A 223 -14.48 7.69 -1.17
C THR A 223 -13.81 8.95 -0.65
N ASN A 224 -12.45 8.96 -0.52
CA ASN A 224 -11.70 10.13 -0.07
C ASN A 224 -11.46 11.11 -1.22
N THR A 225 -12.55 11.73 -1.71
CA THR A 225 -12.51 12.67 -2.84
C THR A 225 -11.65 13.90 -2.57
N GLY A 226 -11.51 14.31 -1.31
CA GLY A 226 -10.64 15.42 -0.91
C GLY A 226 -9.16 15.11 -1.14
N ALA A 227 -8.69 13.94 -0.71
CA ALA A 227 -7.32 13.50 -0.96
C ALA A 227 -7.04 13.28 -2.45
N ILE A 228 -7.97 12.65 -3.18
CA ILE A 228 -7.84 12.42 -4.63
C ILE A 228 -7.64 13.74 -5.37
N ARG A 229 -8.52 14.73 -5.13
CA ARG A 229 -8.39 16.07 -5.74
C ARG A 229 -7.07 16.75 -5.38
N LEU A 230 -6.61 16.62 -4.12
CA LEU A 230 -5.31 17.15 -3.72
C LEU A 230 -4.20 16.53 -4.55
N TYR A 231 -4.14 15.21 -4.64
CA TYR A 231 -3.08 14.51 -5.35
C TYR A 231 -3.09 14.81 -6.84
N GLU A 232 -4.27 14.84 -7.48
CA GLU A 232 -4.40 15.24 -8.89
C GLU A 232 -3.95 16.69 -9.12
N SER A 233 -4.30 17.61 -8.21
CA SER A 233 -3.92 19.03 -8.31
C SER A 233 -2.42 19.29 -8.21
N ILE A 234 -1.67 18.37 -7.59
CA ILE A 234 -0.21 18.49 -7.41
C ILE A 234 0.60 17.66 -8.40
N GLY A 235 -0.05 16.93 -9.33
CA GLY A 235 0.60 16.26 -10.44
C GLY A 235 0.61 14.73 -10.41
N PHE A 236 -0.23 14.10 -9.58
CA PHE A 236 -0.51 12.69 -9.71
C PHE A 236 -1.65 12.43 -10.69
N THR A 237 -1.61 11.28 -11.35
CA THR A 237 -2.67 10.85 -12.28
C THR A 237 -3.23 9.51 -11.83
N LEU A 238 -4.55 9.35 -11.93
CA LEU A 238 -5.22 8.07 -11.67
C LEU A 238 -4.71 7.01 -12.64
N ARG A 239 -4.07 5.97 -12.11
CA ARG A 239 -3.62 4.81 -12.89
C ARG A 239 -4.71 3.75 -12.96
N ARG A 240 -5.27 3.37 -11.82
CA ARG A 240 -6.34 2.35 -11.77
C ARG A 240 -7.19 2.47 -10.51
N ARG A 241 -8.36 1.84 -10.56
CA ARG A 241 -9.15 1.49 -9.38
C ARG A 241 -8.87 0.05 -9.01
N SER A 242 -8.84 -0.26 -7.73
CA SER A 242 -8.61 -1.60 -7.21
C SER A 242 -9.57 -1.90 -6.08
N ASP A 243 -9.93 -3.17 -5.97
CA ASP A 243 -10.69 -3.67 -4.84
C ASP A 243 -9.75 -4.08 -3.72
N PHE A 244 -10.21 -3.99 -2.49
CA PHE A 244 -9.61 -4.65 -1.34
C PHE A 244 -10.71 -5.33 -0.52
N LEU A 245 -10.38 -6.47 0.02
CA LEU A 245 -11.28 -7.25 0.86
C LEU A 245 -10.70 -7.32 2.27
N LEU A 246 -11.56 -7.19 3.27
CA LEU A 246 -11.28 -7.69 4.60
C LEU A 246 -12.01 -9.03 4.70
N VAL A 247 -11.27 -10.11 4.83
CA VAL A 247 -11.81 -11.47 4.79
C VAL A 247 -11.52 -12.21 6.07
N ARG A 248 -12.38 -13.17 6.41
CA ARG A 248 -12.11 -14.13 7.48
C ARG A 248 -11.80 -15.48 6.86
N THR A 249 -10.70 -16.09 7.30
CA THR A 249 -10.34 -17.45 6.90
C THR A 249 -11.38 -18.45 7.38
N PRO A 250 -11.56 -19.59 6.69
CA PRO A 250 -12.38 -20.68 7.19
C PRO A 250 -12.00 -21.05 8.61
N GLY A 251 -12.97 -21.36 9.45
CA GLY A 251 -12.73 -21.92 10.79
C GLY A 251 -12.01 -23.28 10.70
N ALA A 252 -11.33 -23.69 11.77
CA ALA A 252 -10.91 -25.07 11.85
C ALA A 252 -12.16 -25.96 11.75
N GLU A 253 -12.16 -26.92 10.82
CA GLU A 253 -13.18 -27.96 10.81
C GLU A 253 -13.22 -28.55 12.20
N GLN A 254 -14.39 -28.47 12.86
CA GLN A 254 -14.60 -29.29 14.05
C GLN A 254 -14.52 -30.74 13.55
N GLU A 255 -13.42 -31.43 13.92
CA GLU A 255 -13.38 -32.89 13.77
C GLU A 255 -14.70 -33.44 14.32
N GLN A 256 -15.59 -33.81 13.42
CA GLN A 256 -16.77 -34.57 13.79
C GLN A 256 -16.24 -35.90 14.31
N THR A 257 -16.13 -35.98 15.63
CA THR A 257 -15.92 -37.26 16.33
C THR A 257 -17.11 -38.14 15.98
N ALA A 258 -16.85 -39.12 15.12
CA ALA A 258 -17.76 -40.22 14.83
C ALA A 258 -17.80 -41.19 15.98
#